data_e8c2a24ac20ab3f5ce9648876d668d69
#
_entry.id   e8c2a24ac20ab3f5ce9648876d668d69
#
_cell.length_a   1.000
_cell.length_b   1.000
_cell.length_c   1.000
_cell.angle_alpha   90.00
_cell.angle_beta   90.00
_cell.angle_gamma   90.00
#
_symmetry.space_group_name_H-M   'P 1'
#
loop_
_entity.id
_entity.type
_entity.pdbx_description
1 polymer ?
#
loop_
_entity_poly.entity_id
_entity_poly.type
_entity_poly.pdbx_seq_one_letter_code
_entity_poly.pdbx_strand_id
1 'polypeptide(L)'
;MRETVATGTGQAVFVPGEWRSLANCLGLSPRECGIVRAVFDGDSEKDTAARLGLSPHTVHTYLWRIYRKLQVQSREELLVRVFAEFRSLPKRSTNGRKKHESRQRAL
;
A
#
# COMPACT_ATOMS: atom_id res chain seq x y z
N MET A 1 -7.78 -24.89 -1.57
CA MET A 1 -7.53 -24.25 -1.22
C MET A 1 -6.98 -23.88 -1.21
N ARG A 2 -7.25 -23.83 -1.12
CA ARG A 2 -6.84 -23.13 -0.85
C ARG A 2 -6.34 -22.49 -0.58
N GLU A 3 -6.54 -22.52 -0.54
CA GLU A 3 -6.14 -21.72 -0.14
C GLU A 3 -5.67 -21.02 0.00
N THR A 4 -5.94 -21.07 -0.01
CA THR A 4 -5.55 -20.26 0.22
C THR A 4 -5.01 -19.61 0.21
N VAL A 5 -5.38 -19.50 0.22
CA VAL A 5 -5.06 -18.66 0.24
C VAL A 5 -4.45 -17.84 0.44
N ALA A 6 -4.21 -17.93 0.30
CA ALA A 6 -3.37 -16.91 0.66
C ALA A 6 -3.87 -15.72 0.94
N THR A 7 -4.74 -15.87 1.18
CA THR A 7 -5.50 -14.84 1.58
C THR A 7 -4.94 -14.02 2.60
N GLY A 8 -5.27 -12.80 2.67
CA GLY A 8 -4.85 -11.90 3.71
C GLY A 8 -3.48 -11.34 3.53
N THR A 9 -2.90 -11.44 2.35
CA THR A 9 -1.61 -10.82 2.16
C THR A 9 -1.77 -9.57 1.31
N GLY A 10 -0.98 -8.55 1.62
CA GLY A 10 -0.99 -7.34 0.83
C GLY A 10 -0.66 -7.62 -0.62
N GLN A 11 0.09 -8.68 -0.87
CA GLN A 11 0.42 -9.07 -2.22
C GLN A 11 -0.77 -9.64 -2.97
N ALA A 12 -1.78 -10.11 -2.26
CA ALA A 12 -2.99 -10.58 -2.89
C ALA A 12 -3.84 -9.44 -3.42
N VAL A 13 -3.69 -8.25 -2.84
CA VAL A 13 -4.47 -7.09 -3.23
C VAL A 13 -3.76 -6.31 -4.33
N PHE A 14 -2.50 -6.04 -4.14
CA PHE A 14 -1.69 -5.30 -5.12
C PHE A 14 -0.41 -6.07 -5.39
N VAL A 15 0.00 -6.10 -6.65
CA VAL A 15 1.27 -6.74 -7.00
C VAL A 15 2.43 -5.81 -6.59
N PRO A 16 3.67 -6.35 -6.50
CA PRO A 16 4.80 -5.54 -6.01
C PRO A 16 5.02 -4.23 -6.76
N GLY A 17 4.82 -4.23 -8.06
CA GLY A 17 4.98 -2.99 -8.83
C GLY A 17 3.95 -1.94 -8.46
N GLU A 18 2.73 -2.39 -8.16
CA GLU A 18 1.67 -1.49 -7.72
C GLU A 18 1.99 -0.92 -6.34
N TRP A 19 2.51 -1.74 -5.44
CA TRP A 19 2.92 -1.25 -4.13
C TRP A 19 4.01 -0.19 -4.25
N ARG A 20 4.95 -0.40 -5.16
CA ARG A 20 6.01 0.57 -5.38
C ARG A 20 5.45 1.90 -5.88
N SER A 21 4.52 1.84 -6.83
CA SER A 21 3.88 3.06 -7.33
C SER A 21 3.09 3.76 -6.25
N LEU A 22 2.36 3.01 -5.45
CA LEU A 22 1.59 3.58 -4.34
C LEU A 22 2.51 4.25 -3.33
N ALA A 23 3.62 3.58 -2.99
CA ALA A 23 4.55 4.15 -2.02
C ALA A 23 5.12 5.47 -2.54
N ASN A 24 5.45 5.53 -3.82
CA ASN A 24 5.96 6.76 -4.41
C ASN A 24 4.91 7.86 -4.38
N CYS A 25 3.68 7.56 -4.77
CA CYS A 25 2.62 8.56 -4.82
C CYS A 25 2.22 9.06 -3.44
N LEU A 26 2.24 8.17 -2.46
CA LEU A 26 1.83 8.51 -1.11
C LEU A 26 2.99 9.04 -0.25
N GLY A 27 4.21 9.00 -0.78
CA GLY A 27 5.36 9.46 -0.04
C GLY A 27 5.76 8.54 1.09
N LEU A 28 5.55 7.23 0.93
CA LEU A 28 5.87 6.26 1.97
C LEU A 28 7.29 5.76 1.81
N SER A 29 8.02 5.68 2.92
CA SER A 29 9.32 5.03 2.92
C SER A 29 9.12 3.52 2.75
N PRO A 30 10.21 2.77 2.43
CA PRO A 30 10.08 1.32 2.36
C PRO A 30 9.54 0.70 3.64
N ARG A 31 9.96 1.20 4.80
CA ARG A 31 9.47 0.67 6.06
C ARG A 31 7.99 0.99 6.25
N GLU A 32 7.60 2.21 5.93
CA GLU A 32 6.20 2.60 6.03
C GLU A 32 5.35 1.76 5.08
N CYS A 33 5.84 1.54 3.87
CA CYS A 33 5.12 0.71 2.91
C CYS A 33 4.93 -0.70 3.44
N GLY A 34 5.97 -1.27 4.08
CA GLY A 34 5.87 -2.59 4.68
C GLY A 34 4.78 -2.66 5.73
N ILE A 35 4.65 -1.61 6.53
CA ILE A 35 3.62 -1.57 7.56
C ILE A 35 2.24 -1.44 6.94
N VAL A 36 2.09 -0.61 5.90
CA VAL A 36 0.80 -0.49 5.21
C VAL A 36 0.41 -1.83 4.58
N ARG A 37 1.36 -2.53 3.99
CA ARG A 37 1.08 -3.85 3.43
C ARG A 37 0.59 -4.81 4.50
N ALA A 38 1.19 -4.76 5.70
CA ALA A 38 0.75 -5.61 6.80
C ALA A 38 -0.68 -5.29 7.22
N VAL A 39 -1.07 -4.01 7.16
CA VAL A 39 -2.45 -3.63 7.43
C VAL A 39 -3.37 -4.29 6.41
N PHE A 40 -2.99 -4.29 5.15
CA PHE A 40 -3.77 -4.96 4.11
C PHE A 40 -3.82 -6.47 4.30
N ASP A 41 -2.80 -7.05 4.96
CA ASP A 41 -2.80 -8.47 5.29
C ASP A 41 -3.72 -8.79 6.46
N GLY A 42 -4.23 -7.77 7.14
CA GLY A 42 -5.03 -7.97 8.34
C GLY A 42 -4.21 -8.26 9.58
N ASP A 43 -2.91 -8.00 9.54
CA ASP A 43 -2.05 -8.25 10.69
C ASP A 43 -2.33 -7.26 11.81
N SER A 44 -2.26 -7.75 13.05
CA SER A 44 -2.27 -6.88 14.21
C SER A 44 -0.93 -6.15 14.31
N GLU A 45 -0.86 -5.15 15.18
CA GLU A 45 0.42 -4.48 15.42
C GLU A 45 1.48 -5.46 15.91
N LYS A 46 1.06 -6.40 16.77
CA LYS A 46 1.98 -7.41 17.29
C LYS A 46 2.51 -8.30 16.18
N ASP A 47 1.62 -8.76 15.31
CA ASP A 47 2.03 -9.62 14.19
C ASP A 47 2.92 -8.86 13.21
N THR A 48 2.58 -7.62 12.93
CA THR A 48 3.38 -6.77 12.07
C THR A 48 4.79 -6.59 12.64
N ALA A 49 4.86 -6.34 13.95
CA ALA A 49 6.14 -6.18 14.62
C ALA A 49 6.99 -7.43 14.49
N ALA A 50 6.39 -8.59 14.74
CA ALA A 50 7.12 -9.85 14.65
C ALA A 50 7.64 -10.07 13.23
N ARG A 51 6.82 -9.79 12.24
CA ARG A 51 7.19 -10.01 10.84
C ARG A 51 8.30 -9.07 10.39
N LEU A 52 8.29 -7.83 10.88
CA LEU A 52 9.24 -6.82 10.42
C LEU A 52 10.45 -6.69 11.35
N GLY A 53 10.51 -7.47 12.42
CA GLY A 53 11.63 -7.38 13.35
C GLY A 53 11.62 -6.11 14.18
N LEU A 54 10.43 -5.63 14.53
CA LEU A 54 10.27 -4.40 15.30
C LEU A 54 9.52 -4.72 16.59
N SER A 55 9.51 -3.76 17.53
CA SER A 55 8.65 -3.89 18.68
C SER A 55 7.24 -3.42 18.33
N PRO A 56 6.21 -3.91 19.02
CA PRO A 56 4.86 -3.41 18.77
C PRO A 56 4.73 -1.91 18.99
N HIS A 57 5.45 -1.37 19.96
CA HIS A 57 5.44 0.07 20.19
C HIS A 57 5.99 0.84 18.98
N THR A 58 7.05 0.31 18.38
CA THR A 58 7.61 0.95 17.20
C THR A 58 6.63 0.91 16.03
N VAL A 59 5.94 -0.22 15.85
CA VAL A 59 4.91 -0.33 14.81
C VAL A 59 3.80 0.70 15.06
N HIS A 60 3.38 0.83 16.31
CA HIS A 60 2.33 1.79 16.66
C HIS A 60 2.76 3.22 16.31
N THR A 61 4.01 3.56 16.62
CA THR A 61 4.54 4.89 16.30
C THR A 61 4.58 5.12 14.80
N TYR A 62 4.99 4.11 14.03
CA TYR A 62 4.98 4.22 12.57
C TYR A 62 3.57 4.40 12.02
N LEU A 63 2.60 3.65 12.57
CA LEU A 63 1.22 3.78 12.12
C LEU A 63 0.70 5.19 12.35
N TRP A 64 0.96 5.76 13.52
CA TRP A 64 0.54 7.13 13.79
C TRP A 64 1.16 8.11 12.82
N ARG A 65 2.43 7.92 12.52
CA ARG A 65 3.12 8.77 11.56
C ARG A 65 2.51 8.65 10.16
N ILE A 66 2.20 7.42 9.76
CA ILE A 66 1.58 7.16 8.47
C ILE A 66 0.19 7.80 8.41
N TYR A 67 -0.60 7.63 9.48
CA TYR A 67 -1.93 8.23 9.54
C TYR A 67 -1.84 9.74 9.34
N ARG A 68 -0.92 10.37 10.02
CA ARG A 68 -0.77 11.83 9.89
C ARG A 68 -0.31 12.22 8.49
N LYS A 69 0.62 11.46 7.95
CA LYS A 69 1.14 11.73 6.61
C LYS A 69 0.04 11.65 5.56
N LEU A 70 -0.84 10.66 5.70
CA LEU A 70 -1.91 10.46 4.72
C LEU A 70 -3.21 11.14 5.12
N GLN A 71 -3.22 11.81 6.26
CA GLN A 71 -4.38 12.57 6.76
C GLN A 71 -5.59 11.66 6.97
N VAL A 72 -5.34 10.52 7.59
CA VAL A 72 -6.39 9.57 7.96
C VAL A 72 -6.32 9.34 9.47
N GLN A 73 -7.38 8.75 10.05
CA GLN A 73 -7.49 8.61 11.48
C GLN A 73 -7.70 7.18 11.95
N SER A 74 -7.82 6.23 11.03
CA SER A 74 -8.09 4.85 11.40
C SER A 74 -7.56 3.91 10.34
N ARG A 75 -7.52 2.61 10.70
CA ARG A 75 -7.10 1.59 9.74
C ARG A 75 -8.04 1.57 8.53
N GLU A 76 -9.33 1.71 8.80
CA GLU A 76 -10.32 1.71 7.72
C GLU A 76 -10.10 2.88 6.77
N GLU A 77 -9.87 4.06 7.33
CA GLU A 77 -9.60 5.22 6.49
C GLU A 77 -8.30 5.05 5.71
N LEU A 78 -7.31 4.42 6.32
CA LEU A 78 -6.05 4.14 5.64
C LEU A 78 -6.30 3.26 4.42
N LEU A 79 -7.06 2.19 4.59
CA LEU A 79 -7.37 1.29 3.48
C LEU A 79 -8.08 2.03 2.36
N VAL A 80 -9.07 2.85 2.71
CA VAL A 80 -9.81 3.62 1.71
C VAL A 80 -8.88 4.60 0.99
N ARG A 81 -8.01 5.27 1.75
CA ARG A 81 -7.09 6.24 1.17
C ARG A 81 -6.14 5.58 0.17
N VAL A 82 -5.62 4.41 0.52
CA VAL A 82 -4.72 3.69 -0.37
C VAL A 82 -5.44 3.23 -1.62
N PHE A 83 -6.66 2.70 -1.48
CA PHE A 83 -7.44 2.29 -2.65
C PHE A 83 -7.77 3.49 -3.54
N ALA A 84 -8.08 4.64 -2.95
CA ALA A 84 -8.35 5.84 -3.73
C ALA A 84 -7.13 6.24 -4.54
N GLU A 85 -5.95 6.14 -3.93
CA GLU A 85 -4.72 6.44 -4.65
C GLU A 85 -4.48 5.42 -5.77
N PHE A 86 -4.73 4.15 -5.49
CA PHE A 86 -4.55 3.11 -6.49
C PHE A 86 -5.43 3.38 -7.71
N ARG A 87 -6.67 3.79 -7.49
CA ARG A 87 -7.56 4.07 -8.60
C ARG A 87 -7.10 5.27 -9.42
N SER A 88 -6.29 6.13 -8.83
CA SER A 88 -5.77 7.29 -9.52
C SER A 88 -4.47 7.02 -10.26
N LEU A 89 -3.86 5.85 -10.06
CA LEU A 89 -2.62 5.52 -10.74
C LEU A 89 -2.84 5.39 -12.23
N PRO A 90 -1.86 5.81 -13.06
CA PRO A 90 -1.97 5.60 -14.50
C PRO A 90 -2.10 4.11 -14.81
N LYS A 91 -2.93 3.76 -15.76
CA LYS A 91 -3.03 2.37 -16.21
C LYS A 91 -1.76 1.96 -16.90
N ARG A 92 -1.30 0.80 -16.53
CA ARG A 92 -0.14 0.30 -17.22
C ARG A 92 -0.62 -0.20 -18.53
N SER A 93 -0.35 0.07 -19.34
CA SER A 93 -0.96 -0.31 -20.40
C SER A 93 -0.62 -1.41 -20.97
N THR A 94 -1.20 -1.65 -20.79
CA THR A 94 -1.11 -2.65 -21.20
C THR A 94 -0.76 -2.53 -22.47
N ASN A 95 -0.68 -1.94 -22.56
CA ASN A 95 -0.42 -1.48 -23.16
C ASN A 95 0.35 -0.81 -23.47
N GLY A 96 0.67 -0.63 -23.80
CA GLY A 96 1.16 0.21 -23.77
C GLY A 96 1.38 0.84 -24.38
N ARG A 97 1.14 1.16 -25.03
CA ARG A 97 1.33 1.98 -25.53
C ARG A 97 1.21 2.92 -25.56
N LYS A 98 0.97 3.27 -25.68
CA LYS A 98 0.86 4.15 -25.49
C LYS A 98 1.00 4.88 -25.29
N LYS A 99 1.05 5.28 -25.54
CA LYS A 99 1.21 6.11 -25.07
C LYS A 99 1.14 6.70 -25.18
N HIS A 100 0.89 7.08 -25.41
CA HIS A 100 0.91 7.76 -25.18
C HIS A 100 0.43 8.28 -25.08
N GLU A 101 0.16 8.50 -25.41
CA GLU A 101 -0.15 9.05 -24.99
C GLU A 101 -0.32 9.58 -24.50
N SER A 102 -0.34 9.78 -24.83
CA SER A 102 -0.37 10.39 -24.09
C SER A 102 -0.26 10.99 -24.03
N ARG A 103 -0.36 11.37 -24.41
CA ARG A 103 -0.14 12.02 -24.19
C ARG A 103 -0.35 12.52 -24.19
N GLN A 104 -0.51 12.61 -24.42
CA GLN A 104 -0.60 13.06 -24.16
C GLN A 104 -0.84 13.49 -23.97
N ARG A 105 -1.06 13.78 -24.47
CA ARG A 105 -1.22 14.34 -24.14
C ARG A 105 -1.28 14.85 -24.03
N ALA A 106 -1.30 15.00 -24.22
CA ALA A 106 -1.25 15.56 -23.89
C ALA A 106 -1.20 15.82 -24.05
N LEU A 107 -1.53 15.99 -24.42
CA LEU A 107 -1.49 16.26 -24.25
C LEU A 107 -1.41 16.38 -24.31
#